data_7ecf9509bd6acbb2b8eecf0cfa10f1f7
#
_entry.id   7ecf9509bd6acbb2b8eecf0cfa10f1f7
#
_cell.length_a   1.000
_cell.length_b   1.000
_cell.length_c   1.000
_cell.angle_alpha   90.00
_cell.angle_beta   90.00
_cell.angle_gamma   90.00
#
_symmetry.space_group_name_H-M   'P 1'
#
loop_
_entity.id
_entity.type
_entity.pdbx_description
1 polymer ?
#
loop_
_entity_poly.entity_id
_entity_poly.type
_entity_poly.pdbx_seq_one_letter_code
_entity_poly.pdbx_strand_id
1 'polypeptide(L)'
;MGTTETVLLMALGVLALVFGVLVFTLNSMARVTFSLLASLACVGGVTAVLGLPYLGVVIVLMMVMEMVIMAVFMIAYMMNPASLMPMSMLHNKRGALAVSGVVFAALAAGIFLVPWPDRTASRPRDTTFQVGRALMAEQMLTMVILGFVLLATMVGATVLATHRGRYDRFGDDLDRRPAEDPAGGGVGR
;
A
#
# COMPACT_ATOMS: atom_id res chain seq x y z
N MET A 1 -18.26 -25.46 -3.31
CA MET A 1 -16.98 -25.40 -2.59
C MET A 1 -16.83 -26.67 -1.79
N GLY A 2 -15.74 -27.40 -1.95
CA GLY A 2 -15.45 -28.56 -1.12
C GLY A 2 -15.08 -28.15 0.29
N THR A 3 -15.21 -29.05 1.26
CA THR A 3 -14.85 -28.78 2.67
C THR A 3 -13.40 -28.29 2.81
N THR A 4 -12.50 -28.82 2.00
CA THR A 4 -11.08 -28.43 1.96
C THR A 4 -10.88 -27.01 1.47
N GLU A 5 -11.61 -26.57 0.45
CA GLU A 5 -11.55 -25.18 -0.06
C GLU A 5 -12.05 -24.19 0.98
N THR A 6 -13.12 -24.54 1.70
CA THR A 6 -13.68 -23.68 2.76
C THR A 6 -12.71 -23.54 3.93
N VAL A 7 -12.10 -24.66 4.36
CA VAL A 7 -11.09 -24.62 5.43
C VAL A 7 -9.87 -23.80 5.02
N LEU A 8 -9.38 -23.97 3.79
CA LEU A 8 -8.25 -23.21 3.27
C LEU A 8 -8.56 -21.70 3.20
N LEU A 9 -9.76 -21.36 2.73
CA LEU A 9 -10.22 -19.97 2.66
C LEU A 9 -10.31 -19.33 4.04
N MET A 10 -10.87 -20.04 5.03
CA MET A 10 -10.95 -19.55 6.41
C MET A 10 -9.57 -19.40 7.03
N ALA A 11 -8.68 -20.37 6.83
CA ALA A 11 -7.32 -20.31 7.35
C ALA A 11 -6.52 -19.12 6.76
N LEU A 12 -6.56 -18.94 5.44
CA LEU A 12 -5.91 -17.81 4.77
C LEU A 12 -6.54 -16.47 5.18
N GLY A 13 -7.86 -16.41 5.33
CA GLY A 13 -8.57 -15.21 5.77
C GLY A 13 -8.18 -14.80 7.19
N VAL A 14 -8.17 -15.75 8.12
CA VAL A 14 -7.73 -15.51 9.51
C VAL A 14 -6.27 -15.09 9.55
N LEU A 15 -5.40 -15.74 8.77
CA LEU A 15 -3.98 -15.39 8.70
C LEU A 15 -3.78 -13.98 8.14
N ALA A 16 -4.53 -13.60 7.11
CA ALA A 16 -4.52 -12.25 6.55
C ALA A 16 -4.90 -11.19 7.60
N LEU A 17 -5.94 -11.46 8.39
CA LEU A 17 -6.37 -10.58 9.48
C LEU A 17 -5.32 -10.48 10.58
N VAL A 18 -4.73 -11.60 11.01
CA VAL A 18 -3.68 -11.61 12.03
C VAL A 18 -2.49 -10.76 11.59
N PHE A 19 -1.98 -10.97 10.37
CA PHE A 19 -0.90 -10.15 9.84
C PHE A 19 -1.31 -8.69 9.64
N GLY A 20 -2.56 -8.43 9.26
CA GLY A 20 -3.09 -7.07 9.15
C GLY A 20 -3.12 -6.33 10.50
N VAL A 21 -3.54 -7.00 11.57
CA VAL A 21 -3.51 -6.43 12.93
C VAL A 21 -2.07 -6.23 13.41
N LEU A 22 -1.16 -7.15 13.05
CA LEU A 22 0.25 -7.05 13.42
C LEU A 22 0.92 -5.79 12.87
N VAL A 23 0.47 -5.29 11.70
CA VAL A 23 0.94 -4.02 11.12
C VAL A 23 0.78 -2.85 12.09
N PHE A 24 -0.28 -2.82 12.89
CA PHE A 24 -0.54 -1.74 13.84
C PHE A 24 0.18 -1.89 15.18
N THR A 25 0.65 -3.10 15.50
CA THR A 25 1.31 -3.39 16.78
C THR A 25 2.83 -3.32 16.71
N LEU A 26 3.40 -3.48 15.51
CA LEU A 26 4.84 -3.46 15.30
C LEU A 26 5.38 -2.04 15.24
N ASN A 27 6.46 -1.77 15.98
CA ASN A 27 7.11 -0.46 16.04
C ASN A 27 8.23 -0.28 15.01
N SER A 28 8.58 -1.32 14.26
CA SER A 28 9.67 -1.32 13.30
C SER A 28 9.14 -1.24 11.88
N MET A 29 9.53 -0.21 11.13
CA MET A 29 9.09 0.01 9.74
C MET A 29 9.31 -1.23 8.86
N ALA A 30 10.49 -1.86 8.93
CA ALA A 30 10.78 -3.06 8.15
C ALA A 30 9.86 -4.23 8.51
N ARG A 31 9.61 -4.46 9.80
CA ARG A 31 8.70 -5.54 10.25
C ARG A 31 7.26 -5.26 9.84
N VAL A 32 6.82 -4.01 9.89
CA VAL A 32 5.50 -3.57 9.41
C VAL A 32 5.33 -3.86 7.93
N THR A 33 6.33 -3.52 7.11
CA THR A 33 6.32 -3.78 5.66
C THR A 33 6.21 -5.26 5.34
N PHE A 34 7.00 -6.12 6.01
CA PHE A 34 6.92 -7.57 5.81
C PHE A 34 5.62 -8.17 6.34
N SER A 35 5.06 -7.65 7.43
CA SER A 35 3.76 -8.09 7.93
C SER A 35 2.64 -7.74 6.95
N LEU A 36 2.68 -6.54 6.37
CA LEU A 36 1.76 -6.10 5.34
C LEU A 36 1.86 -6.98 4.08
N LEU A 37 3.10 -7.28 3.64
CA LEU A 37 3.34 -8.19 2.52
C LEU A 37 2.71 -9.57 2.77
N ALA A 38 2.91 -10.14 3.96
CA ALA A 38 2.33 -11.43 4.32
C ALA A 38 0.79 -11.39 4.33
N SER A 39 0.20 -10.32 4.88
CA SER A 39 -1.26 -10.11 4.86
C SER A 39 -1.81 -10.09 3.45
N LEU A 40 -1.22 -9.29 2.55
CA LEU A 40 -1.67 -9.15 1.17
C LEU A 40 -1.39 -10.39 0.32
N ALA A 41 -0.32 -11.14 0.60
CA ALA A 41 -0.08 -12.44 -0.02
C ALA A 41 -1.18 -13.45 0.35
N CYS A 42 -1.62 -13.45 1.61
CA CYS A 42 -2.77 -14.26 2.04
C CYS A 42 -4.07 -13.83 1.34
N VAL A 43 -4.31 -12.53 1.15
CA VAL A 43 -5.45 -12.02 0.37
C VAL A 43 -5.38 -12.50 -1.08
N GLY A 44 -4.20 -12.48 -1.71
CA GLY A 44 -3.98 -13.06 -3.03
C GLY A 44 -4.30 -14.55 -3.08
N GLY A 45 -3.94 -15.30 -2.04
CA GLY A 45 -4.32 -16.71 -1.87
C GLY A 45 -5.84 -16.90 -1.75
N VAL A 46 -6.50 -16.07 -0.95
CA VAL A 46 -7.98 -16.08 -0.83
C VAL A 46 -8.66 -15.85 -2.17
N THR A 47 -8.20 -14.86 -2.94
CA THR A 47 -8.76 -14.57 -4.28
C THR A 47 -8.56 -15.72 -5.26
N ALA A 48 -7.40 -16.39 -5.19
CA ALA A 48 -7.15 -17.59 -6.01
C ALA A 48 -8.09 -18.74 -5.66
N VAL A 49 -8.33 -19.01 -4.37
CA VAL A 49 -9.27 -20.04 -3.90
C VAL A 49 -10.71 -19.71 -4.27
N LEU A 50 -11.08 -18.43 -4.30
CA LEU A 50 -12.39 -17.95 -4.75
C LEU A 50 -12.67 -18.17 -6.25
N GLY A 51 -11.69 -18.72 -7.00
CA GLY A 51 -11.83 -19.05 -8.41
C GLY A 51 -11.35 -17.95 -9.35
N LEU A 52 -10.54 -17.01 -8.84
CA LEU A 52 -9.86 -15.95 -9.60
C LEU A 52 -8.34 -16.13 -9.51
N PRO A 53 -7.77 -17.26 -9.97
CA PRO A 53 -6.35 -17.56 -9.76
C PRO A 53 -5.42 -16.53 -10.43
N TYR A 54 -5.78 -16.04 -11.59
CA TYR A 54 -5.02 -14.99 -12.28
C TYR A 54 -4.93 -13.72 -11.44
N LEU A 55 -6.05 -13.25 -10.90
CA LEU A 55 -6.09 -12.06 -10.06
C LEU A 55 -5.29 -12.26 -8.77
N GLY A 56 -5.40 -13.43 -8.15
CA GLY A 56 -4.61 -13.78 -6.97
C GLY A 56 -3.11 -13.73 -7.22
N VAL A 57 -2.65 -14.32 -8.33
CA VAL A 57 -1.23 -14.28 -8.72
C VAL A 57 -0.77 -12.84 -9.01
N VAL A 58 -1.57 -12.04 -9.73
CA VAL A 58 -1.25 -10.64 -10.03
C VAL A 58 -1.12 -9.82 -8.74
N ILE A 59 -2.05 -10.00 -7.77
CA ILE A 59 -1.98 -9.33 -6.47
C ILE A 59 -0.66 -9.68 -5.77
N VAL A 60 -0.31 -10.96 -5.69
CA VAL A 60 0.92 -11.40 -5.02
C VAL A 60 2.16 -10.84 -5.71
N LEU A 61 2.23 -10.95 -7.05
CA LEU A 61 3.38 -10.44 -7.80
C LEU A 61 3.53 -8.92 -7.65
N MET A 62 2.43 -8.17 -7.77
CA MET A 62 2.45 -6.72 -7.62
C MET A 62 2.90 -6.31 -6.22
N MET A 63 2.40 -6.97 -5.19
CA MET A 63 2.77 -6.69 -3.81
C MET A 63 4.22 -7.06 -3.50
N VAL A 64 4.70 -8.20 -4.00
CA VAL A 64 6.11 -8.59 -3.82
C VAL A 64 7.03 -7.56 -4.49
N MET A 65 6.76 -7.17 -5.72
CA MET A 65 7.58 -6.18 -6.43
C MET A 65 7.57 -4.82 -5.72
N GLU A 66 6.40 -4.31 -5.36
CA GLU A 66 6.24 -3.01 -4.71
C GLU A 66 6.86 -2.98 -3.32
N MET A 67 6.55 -3.96 -2.47
CA MET A 67 7.02 -4.00 -1.10
C MET A 67 8.51 -4.32 -0.97
N VAL A 68 9.05 -5.17 -1.83
CA VAL A 68 10.50 -5.47 -1.84
C VAL A 68 11.28 -4.24 -2.27
N ILE A 69 10.84 -3.54 -3.32
CA ILE A 69 11.48 -2.29 -3.75
C ILE A 69 11.41 -1.26 -2.63
N MET A 70 10.24 -1.08 -2.01
CA MET A 70 10.06 -0.15 -0.89
C MET A 70 10.96 -0.51 0.29
N ALA A 71 11.06 -1.79 0.67
CA ALA A 71 11.94 -2.26 1.73
C ALA A 71 13.42 -2.01 1.42
N VAL A 72 13.86 -2.30 0.18
CA VAL A 72 15.24 -2.06 -0.26
C VAL A 72 15.56 -0.57 -0.24
N PHE A 73 14.68 0.28 -0.76
CA PHE A 73 14.87 1.74 -0.70
C PHE A 73 14.89 2.25 0.74
N MET A 74 14.00 1.77 1.58
CA MET A 74 13.96 2.16 2.98
C MET A 74 15.26 1.77 3.72
N ILE A 75 15.79 0.58 3.48
CA ILE A 75 17.04 0.12 4.08
C ILE A 75 18.24 0.88 3.49
N ALA A 76 18.25 1.15 2.19
CA ALA A 76 19.38 1.77 1.50
C ALA A 76 19.50 3.27 1.81
N TYR A 77 18.38 3.98 1.91
CA TYR A 77 18.36 5.45 2.05
C TYR A 77 18.11 5.93 3.48
N MET A 78 17.45 5.16 4.30
CA MET A 78 17.38 5.46 5.73
C MET A 78 18.61 4.89 6.42
N MET A 79 19.49 5.77 6.92
CA MET A 79 20.73 5.45 7.64
C MET A 79 20.51 4.70 8.97
N ASN A 80 19.40 4.04 9.15
CA ASN A 80 19.06 3.21 10.30
C ASN A 80 18.70 1.78 9.84
N PRO A 81 19.69 0.95 9.50
CA PRO A 81 19.47 -0.36 8.89
C PRO A 81 18.74 -1.36 9.78
N ALA A 82 18.65 -1.12 11.07
CA ALA A 82 18.03 -2.04 12.01
C ALA A 82 16.66 -1.56 12.53
N SER A 83 16.17 -0.39 12.06
CA SER A 83 14.98 0.28 12.65
C SER A 83 14.98 0.23 14.20
N LEU A 84 16.15 0.42 14.79
CA LEU A 84 16.36 0.38 16.23
C LEU A 84 15.78 1.60 16.96
N MET A 85 15.48 2.66 16.20
CA MET A 85 14.79 3.82 16.75
C MET A 85 13.32 3.80 16.33
N PRO A 86 12.39 3.79 17.28
CA PRO A 86 10.97 3.91 16.99
C PRO A 86 10.70 5.30 16.41
N MET A 87 10.46 5.38 15.11
CA MET A 87 9.98 6.61 14.50
C MET A 87 8.49 6.75 14.74
N SER A 88 8.10 7.54 15.74
CA SER A 88 6.71 7.94 15.91
C SER A 88 6.38 9.07 14.94
N MET A 89 5.95 8.74 13.72
CA MET A 89 5.54 9.74 12.71
C MET A 89 4.18 10.37 13.00
N LEU A 90 3.42 9.85 13.95
CA LEU A 90 2.07 10.30 14.24
C LEU A 90 2.07 11.38 15.34
N HIS A 91 1.99 12.64 14.92
CA HIS A 91 1.86 13.78 15.84
C HIS A 91 0.46 13.89 16.47
N ASN A 92 -0.59 13.43 15.78
CA ASN A 92 -1.97 13.50 16.25
C ASN A 92 -2.70 12.17 16.09
N LYS A 93 -2.48 11.25 17.02
CA LYS A 93 -3.11 9.91 17.02
C LYS A 93 -4.64 9.99 17.13
N ARG A 94 -5.17 10.96 17.88
CA ARG A 94 -6.63 11.10 18.07
C ARG A 94 -7.31 11.59 16.79
N GLY A 95 -6.72 12.57 16.11
CA GLY A 95 -7.24 13.04 14.82
C GLY A 95 -7.20 11.96 13.74
N ALA A 96 -6.10 11.23 13.65
CA ALA A 96 -5.97 10.12 12.70
C ALA A 96 -7.02 9.02 12.97
N LEU A 97 -7.24 8.66 14.24
CA LEU A 97 -8.23 7.66 14.61
C LEU A 97 -9.66 8.14 14.32
N ALA A 98 -9.96 9.41 14.55
CA ALA A 98 -11.28 9.98 14.24
C ALA A 98 -11.55 9.95 12.73
N VAL A 99 -10.61 10.40 11.91
CA VAL A 99 -10.75 10.41 10.44
C VAL A 99 -10.89 8.98 9.91
N SER A 100 -10.04 8.05 10.34
CA SER A 100 -10.12 6.66 9.89
C SER A 100 -11.42 5.99 10.33
N GLY A 101 -11.91 6.28 11.54
CA GLY A 101 -13.19 5.80 12.05
C GLY A 101 -14.38 6.31 11.25
N VAL A 102 -14.38 7.59 10.90
CA VAL A 102 -15.44 8.19 10.05
C VAL A 102 -15.43 7.57 8.66
N VAL A 103 -14.26 7.46 8.03
CA VAL A 103 -14.12 6.83 6.71
C VAL A 103 -14.58 5.37 6.73
N PHE A 104 -14.15 4.61 7.75
CA PHE A 104 -14.58 3.22 7.93
C PHE A 104 -16.09 3.10 8.10
N ALA A 105 -16.68 3.93 8.95
CA ALA A 105 -18.13 3.93 9.17
C ALA A 105 -18.90 4.31 7.90
N ALA A 106 -18.43 5.30 7.13
CA ALA A 106 -19.04 5.71 5.88
C ALA A 106 -18.98 4.59 4.83
N LEU A 107 -17.85 3.91 4.69
CA LEU A 107 -17.70 2.78 3.77
C LEU A 107 -18.57 1.59 4.20
N ALA A 108 -18.57 1.26 5.49
CA ALA A 108 -19.41 0.18 6.02
C ALA A 108 -20.90 0.50 5.80
N ALA A 109 -21.34 1.72 6.10
CA ALA A 109 -22.70 2.14 5.84
C ALA A 109 -23.06 2.06 4.34
N GLY A 110 -22.15 2.46 3.46
CA GLY A 110 -22.32 2.33 2.00
C GLY A 110 -22.49 0.87 1.57
N ILE A 111 -21.76 -0.07 2.15
CA ILE A 111 -21.87 -1.49 1.83
C ILE A 111 -23.20 -2.07 2.31
N PHE A 112 -23.66 -1.72 3.50
CA PHE A 112 -24.88 -2.28 4.08
C PHE A 112 -26.17 -1.59 3.59
N LEU A 113 -26.11 -0.32 3.21
CA LEU A 113 -27.29 0.46 2.78
C LEU A 113 -27.62 0.29 1.28
N VAL A 114 -26.62 -0.09 0.48
CA VAL A 114 -26.84 -0.30 -0.97
C VAL A 114 -27.48 -1.68 -1.19
N PRO A 115 -28.65 -1.76 -1.85
CA PRO A 115 -29.23 -3.04 -2.24
C PRO A 115 -28.37 -3.67 -3.34
N TRP A 116 -27.64 -4.69 -3.00
CA TRP A 116 -26.81 -5.42 -3.97
C TRP A 116 -27.71 -6.29 -4.84
N PRO A 117 -27.54 -6.31 -6.15
CA PRO A 117 -28.33 -7.17 -7.01
C PRO A 117 -27.98 -8.64 -6.76
N ASP A 118 -28.96 -9.46 -6.43
CA ASP A 118 -28.84 -10.91 -6.31
C ASP A 118 -28.59 -11.53 -7.69
N ARG A 119 -27.37 -11.40 -8.18
CA ARG A 119 -26.97 -12.11 -9.38
C ARG A 119 -26.39 -13.46 -8.98
N THR A 120 -27.16 -14.52 -9.23
CA THR A 120 -26.63 -15.87 -9.30
C THR A 120 -25.67 -15.95 -10.49
N ALA A 121 -24.44 -15.47 -10.30
CA ALA A 121 -23.41 -15.56 -11.31
C ALA A 121 -23.02 -17.03 -11.45
N SER A 122 -23.43 -17.69 -12.53
CA SER A 122 -22.77 -18.94 -12.93
C SER A 122 -21.29 -18.61 -13.15
N ARG A 123 -20.40 -19.32 -12.43
CA ARG A 123 -18.96 -19.14 -12.62
C ARG A 123 -18.62 -19.38 -14.10
N PRO A 124 -18.15 -18.38 -14.81
CA PRO A 124 -17.76 -18.56 -16.20
C PRO A 124 -16.54 -19.49 -16.26
N ARG A 125 -16.50 -20.34 -17.25
CA ARG A 125 -15.43 -21.33 -17.45
C ARG A 125 -14.05 -20.71 -17.66
N ASP A 126 -14.01 -19.46 -18.21
CA ASP A 126 -12.80 -18.70 -18.50
C ASP A 126 -12.84 -17.31 -17.84
N THR A 127 -12.74 -17.27 -16.51
CA THR A 127 -12.79 -16.03 -15.72
C THR A 127 -11.71 -15.01 -16.16
N THR A 128 -10.52 -15.49 -16.46
CA THR A 128 -9.39 -14.65 -16.90
C THR A 128 -9.69 -13.93 -18.22
N PHE A 129 -10.24 -14.67 -19.20
CA PHE A 129 -10.61 -14.09 -20.48
C PHE A 129 -11.73 -13.04 -20.33
N GLN A 130 -12.73 -13.32 -19.49
CA GLN A 130 -13.83 -12.40 -19.27
C GLN A 130 -13.39 -11.12 -18.54
N VAL A 131 -12.48 -11.23 -17.56
CA VAL A 131 -11.89 -10.06 -16.91
C VAL A 131 -11.10 -9.24 -17.92
N GLY A 132 -10.28 -9.88 -18.74
CA GLY A 132 -9.52 -9.20 -19.80
C GLY A 132 -10.43 -8.49 -20.81
N ARG A 133 -11.52 -9.15 -21.25
CA ARG A 133 -12.50 -8.56 -22.15
C ARG A 133 -13.25 -7.39 -21.52
N ALA A 134 -13.70 -7.52 -20.27
CA ALA A 134 -14.38 -6.46 -19.56
C ALA A 134 -13.48 -5.22 -19.41
N LEU A 135 -12.22 -5.40 -19.06
CA LEU A 135 -11.26 -4.32 -18.92
C LEU A 135 -10.93 -3.64 -20.25
N MET A 136 -10.72 -4.43 -21.31
CA MET A 136 -10.23 -3.91 -22.60
C MET A 136 -11.36 -3.42 -23.52
N ALA A 137 -12.57 -3.95 -23.40
CA ALA A 137 -13.69 -3.59 -24.27
C ALA A 137 -14.75 -2.74 -23.56
N GLU A 138 -15.30 -3.25 -22.47
CA GLU A 138 -16.45 -2.61 -21.81
C GLU A 138 -16.04 -1.46 -20.90
N GLN A 139 -14.88 -1.57 -20.25
CA GLN A 139 -14.37 -0.60 -19.26
C GLN A 139 -13.12 0.15 -19.76
N MET A 140 -12.89 0.21 -21.05
CA MET A 140 -11.72 0.86 -21.64
C MET A 140 -11.58 2.33 -21.17
N LEU A 141 -12.68 3.07 -21.13
CA LEU A 141 -12.68 4.46 -20.67
C LEU A 141 -12.25 4.56 -19.19
N THR A 142 -12.74 3.66 -18.35
CA THR A 142 -12.36 3.60 -16.93
C THR A 142 -10.87 3.31 -16.77
N MET A 143 -10.31 2.40 -17.58
CA MET A 143 -8.87 2.10 -17.58
C MET A 143 -8.03 3.32 -17.97
N VAL A 144 -8.46 4.07 -19.00
CA VAL A 144 -7.78 5.30 -19.42
C VAL A 144 -7.81 6.36 -18.31
N ILE A 145 -8.96 6.56 -17.69
CA ILE A 145 -9.10 7.52 -16.58
C ILE A 145 -8.20 7.11 -15.40
N LEU A 146 -8.18 5.83 -15.03
CA LEU A 146 -7.29 5.33 -13.98
C LEU A 146 -5.81 5.55 -14.33
N GLY A 147 -5.43 5.35 -15.59
CA GLY A 147 -4.08 5.64 -16.08
C GLY A 147 -3.71 7.11 -15.90
N PHE A 148 -4.60 8.04 -16.22
CA PHE A 148 -4.38 9.47 -15.98
C PHE A 148 -4.29 9.83 -14.49
N VAL A 149 -5.13 9.22 -13.65
CA VAL A 149 -5.06 9.41 -12.20
C VAL A 149 -3.71 8.94 -11.65
N LEU A 150 -3.24 7.76 -12.07
CA LEU A 150 -1.92 7.25 -11.68
C LEU A 150 -0.79 8.18 -12.15
N LEU A 151 -0.85 8.65 -13.40
CA LEU A 151 0.13 9.61 -13.91
C LEU A 151 0.12 10.90 -13.08
N ALA A 152 -1.06 11.45 -12.81
CA ALA A 152 -1.20 12.67 -12.00
C ALA A 152 -0.64 12.50 -10.59
N THR A 153 -0.90 11.34 -9.96
CA THR A 153 -0.35 11.03 -8.63
C THR A 153 1.17 10.89 -8.65
N MET A 154 1.74 10.26 -9.69
CA MET A 154 3.19 10.15 -9.85
C MET A 154 3.84 11.52 -10.02
N VAL A 155 3.29 12.36 -10.88
CA VAL A 155 3.77 13.74 -11.09
C VAL A 155 3.66 14.53 -9.80
N GLY A 156 2.50 14.47 -9.13
CA GLY A 156 2.27 15.15 -7.84
C GLY A 156 3.26 14.69 -6.77
N ALA A 157 3.48 13.39 -6.63
CA ALA A 157 4.45 12.83 -5.68
C ALA A 157 5.88 13.29 -5.99
N THR A 158 6.26 13.30 -7.28
CA THR A 158 7.59 13.75 -7.70
C THR A 158 7.80 15.24 -7.41
N VAL A 159 6.80 16.07 -7.70
CA VAL A 159 6.85 17.52 -7.42
C VAL A 159 6.94 17.79 -5.92
N LEU A 160 6.18 17.04 -5.10
CA LEU A 160 6.24 17.17 -3.64
C LEU A 160 7.54 16.64 -3.04
N ALA A 161 8.15 15.63 -3.66
CA ALA A 161 9.43 15.07 -3.24
C ALA A 161 10.61 15.98 -3.64
N THR A 162 10.44 16.83 -4.67
CA THR A 162 11.48 17.76 -5.09
C THR A 162 11.51 18.93 -4.12
N HIS A 163 12.39 18.90 -3.16
CA HIS A 163 12.60 19.97 -2.19
C HIS A 163 13.34 21.14 -2.81
N ARG A 164 12.63 22.05 -3.43
CA ARG A 164 13.14 23.40 -3.64
C ARG A 164 12.84 24.22 -2.39
N GLY A 165 13.86 24.63 -1.68
CA GLY A 165 13.82 25.74 -0.73
C GLY A 165 13.58 25.39 0.73
N ARG A 166 13.20 24.18 1.15
CA ARG A 166 13.00 23.88 2.57
C ARG A 166 14.29 23.54 3.32
N TYR A 167 15.33 23.19 2.57
CA TYR A 167 16.68 22.95 3.05
C TYR A 167 17.70 23.89 2.41
N ASP A 168 17.23 24.95 1.78
CA ASP A 168 18.08 26.01 1.32
C ASP A 168 18.54 26.79 2.56
N ARG A 169 19.54 26.23 3.22
CA ARG A 169 20.15 26.74 4.44
C ARG A 169 20.77 28.12 4.22
N PHE A 170 20.97 28.47 2.94
CA PHE A 170 21.65 29.67 2.50
C PHE A 170 20.79 30.57 1.59
N GLY A 171 19.55 30.20 1.30
CA GLY A 171 18.72 30.90 0.32
C GLY A 171 19.40 30.94 -1.04
N ASP A 172 19.27 32.04 -1.75
CA ASP A 172 19.95 32.24 -3.05
C ASP A 172 21.46 32.48 -2.91
N ASP A 173 22.00 32.58 -1.70
CA ASP A 173 23.41 32.84 -1.36
C ASP A 173 24.15 31.54 -1.02
N LEU A 174 24.18 30.59 -1.95
CA LEU A 174 24.87 29.30 -1.80
C LEU A 174 26.38 29.42 -1.53
N ASP A 175 26.97 30.57 -1.82
CA ASP A 175 28.40 30.81 -1.65
C ASP A 175 28.79 31.25 -0.22
N ARG A 176 27.83 31.61 0.63
CA ARG A 176 28.07 31.97 2.03
C ARG A 176 27.90 30.79 2.95
N ARG A 177 28.97 30.05 3.14
CA ARG A 177 29.03 29.11 4.25
C ARG A 177 29.18 29.87 5.56
N PRO A 178 28.35 29.58 6.60
CA PRO A 178 28.63 30.09 7.93
C PRO A 178 30.05 29.68 8.35
N ALA A 179 30.77 30.57 8.99
CA ALA A 179 32.14 30.33 9.46
C ALA A 179 32.25 29.17 10.48
N GLU A 180 31.12 28.74 11.00
CA GLU A 180 31.02 27.64 11.99
C GLU A 180 30.73 26.24 11.38
N ASP A 181 30.52 26.17 10.06
CA ASP A 181 30.34 24.85 9.43
C ASP A 181 31.68 24.12 9.38
N PRO A 182 31.81 22.94 10.00
CA PRO A 182 33.06 22.18 9.97
C PRO A 182 33.39 21.80 8.53
N ALA A 183 34.58 22.16 8.08
CA ALA A 183 35.10 21.95 6.73
C ALA A 183 35.31 20.45 6.38
N GLY A 184 34.46 19.58 6.77
CA GLY A 184 34.59 18.15 6.49
C GLY A 184 33.45 17.31 6.99
N GLY A 185 32.22 17.57 6.49
CA GLY A 185 31.13 16.61 6.65
C GLY A 185 30.88 16.09 8.06
N GLY A 186 31.15 16.92 9.05
CA GLY A 186 30.84 16.58 10.44
C GLY A 186 29.35 16.41 10.62
N VAL A 187 28.96 15.28 11.21
CA VAL A 187 27.58 15.02 11.61
C VAL A 187 27.13 16.22 12.44
N GLY A 188 26.18 16.98 11.92
CA GLY A 188 25.63 18.14 12.60
C GLY A 188 25.17 17.77 14.00
N ARG A 189 25.60 18.55 14.96
CA ARG A 189 25.11 18.50 16.34
C ARG A 189 23.69 18.99 16.44
#